data_a0fd20c84e7df3d578968be2c5dfbc62
#
_entry.id   a0fd20c84e7df3d578968be2c5dfbc62
#
_cell.length_a   1.000
_cell.length_b   1.000
_cell.length_c   1.000
_cell.angle_alpha   90.00
_cell.angle_beta   90.00
_cell.angle_gamma   90.00
#
_symmetry.space_group_name_H-M   'P 1'
#
loop_
_entity.id
_entity.type
_entity.pdbx_description
1 polymer ?
#
loop_
_entity_poly.entity_id
_entity_poly.type
_entity_poly.pdbx_seq_one_letter_code
_entity_poly.pdbx_strand_id
1 'polypeptide(L)'
;MLADVGLLGMPNAGKSTLIAAISNARPKIADYPFTTLHPNLGVVRVGPEQSFVVADVPGLIEGASDGAGLGHLFLRHLQRTRLLLHIIDFAPFDEAVDPVAQAKAIVGELKKYDKALYDKPRWLVLNKLDMVPAEEREARVKDFIKRFKYKGPVFEISALTREGCEPLIKTIFQHIKAQQVQEQEPVYVDPRFVEEPPP
;
A
#
# COMPACT_ATOMS: atom_id res chain seq x y z
N MET A 1 -4.71 10.75 -11.33
CA MET A 1 -4.17 9.77 -10.36
C MET A 1 -5.24 9.52 -9.33
N LEU A 2 -5.58 8.27 -9.05
CA LEU A 2 -6.61 7.94 -8.06
C LEU A 2 -6.10 8.14 -6.63
N ALA A 3 -4.91 7.64 -6.36
CA ALA A 3 -4.26 7.70 -5.06
C ALA A 3 -2.74 7.63 -5.21
N ASP A 4 -2.03 8.14 -4.23
CA ASP A 4 -0.58 8.05 -4.14
C ASP A 4 -0.14 6.69 -3.57
N VAL A 5 -0.94 6.16 -2.65
CA VAL A 5 -0.66 4.93 -1.91
C VAL A 5 -1.85 3.98 -2.03
N GLY A 6 -1.59 2.74 -2.36
CA GLY A 6 -2.57 1.65 -2.36
C GLY A 6 -2.34 0.70 -1.19
N LEU A 7 -3.43 0.24 -0.56
CA LEU A 7 -3.36 -0.75 0.52
C LEU A 7 -3.65 -2.14 -0.03
N LEU A 8 -2.82 -3.10 0.34
CA LEU A 8 -3.00 -4.53 0.09
C LEU A 8 -3.10 -5.25 1.43
N GLY A 9 -3.90 -6.29 1.49
CA GLY A 9 -4.00 -7.12 2.69
C GLY A 9 -5.25 -7.99 2.66
N MET A 10 -5.25 -9.01 3.49
CA MET A 10 -6.41 -9.86 3.69
C MET A 10 -7.61 -9.04 4.21
N PRO A 11 -8.84 -9.50 4.00
CA PRO A 11 -9.97 -9.01 4.76
C PRO A 11 -9.62 -9.08 6.26
N ASN A 12 -10.06 -8.15 7.05
CA ASN A 12 -9.77 -8.07 8.48
C ASN A 12 -8.29 -7.76 8.85
N ALA A 13 -7.41 -7.49 7.89
CA ALA A 13 -6.05 -7.02 8.21
C ALA A 13 -6.03 -5.62 8.86
N GLY A 14 -7.14 -4.88 8.76
CA GLY A 14 -7.29 -3.56 9.35
C GLY A 14 -7.06 -2.41 8.38
N LYS A 15 -7.17 -2.63 7.08
CA LYS A 15 -7.01 -1.59 6.05
C LYS A 15 -7.97 -0.42 6.22
N SER A 16 -9.27 -0.70 6.39
CA SER A 16 -10.29 0.35 6.62
C SER A 16 -10.07 1.10 7.92
N THR A 17 -9.66 0.39 8.98
CA THR A 17 -9.31 1.00 10.26
C THR A 17 -8.10 1.92 10.12
N LEU A 18 -7.10 1.50 9.37
CA LEU A 18 -5.90 2.31 9.11
C LEU A 18 -6.26 3.60 8.34
N ILE A 19 -7.03 3.50 7.27
CA ILE A 19 -7.46 4.69 6.52
C ILE A 19 -8.22 5.66 7.43
N ALA A 20 -9.15 5.16 8.24
CA ALA A 20 -9.88 5.99 9.18
C ALA A 20 -8.97 6.64 10.23
N ALA A 21 -7.95 5.91 10.70
CA ALA A 21 -7.02 6.40 11.71
C ALA A 21 -6.10 7.51 11.21
N ILE A 22 -5.63 7.42 9.96
CA ILE A 22 -4.64 8.36 9.40
C ILE A 22 -5.23 9.48 8.56
N SER A 23 -6.50 9.38 8.15
CA SER A 23 -7.17 10.41 7.35
C SER A 23 -7.61 11.59 8.21
N ASN A 24 -7.48 12.79 7.67
CA ASN A 24 -7.85 14.04 8.35
C ASN A 24 -9.35 14.33 8.32
N ALA A 25 -10.05 13.70 7.39
CA ALA A 25 -11.50 13.72 7.29
C ALA A 25 -12.01 12.30 7.14
N ARG A 26 -13.32 12.12 7.30
CA ARG A 26 -13.94 10.83 7.09
C ARG A 26 -13.59 10.30 5.68
N PRO A 27 -13.07 9.07 5.53
CA PRO A 27 -12.80 8.49 4.24
C PRO A 27 -14.05 8.48 3.35
N LYS A 28 -13.86 8.70 2.07
CA LYS A 28 -14.94 8.70 1.08
C LYS A 28 -14.89 7.41 0.29
N ILE A 29 -16.08 6.85 0.04
CA ILE A 29 -16.23 5.75 -0.91
C ILE A 29 -16.27 6.37 -2.30
N ALA A 30 -15.34 5.96 -3.17
CA ALA A 30 -15.35 6.38 -4.55
C ALA A 30 -16.34 5.52 -5.35
N ASP A 31 -17.19 6.19 -6.13
CA ASP A 31 -18.13 5.54 -7.02
C ASP A 31 -17.58 5.58 -8.45
N TYR A 32 -17.19 4.42 -8.95
CA TYR A 32 -16.74 4.25 -10.33
C TYR A 32 -17.81 3.52 -11.12
N PRO A 33 -18.45 4.16 -12.11
CA PRO A 33 -19.60 3.60 -12.82
C PRO A 33 -19.28 2.34 -13.64
N PHE A 34 -17.99 2.06 -13.87
CA PHE A 34 -17.53 0.90 -14.64
C PHE A 34 -17.12 -0.32 -13.78
N THR A 35 -17.30 -0.25 -12.47
CA THR A 35 -16.93 -1.34 -11.55
C THR A 35 -17.90 -1.43 -10.38
N THR A 36 -18.08 -2.64 -9.85
CA THR A 36 -18.78 -2.90 -8.59
C THR A 36 -17.86 -2.72 -7.37
N LEU A 37 -16.57 -2.44 -7.59
CA LEU A 37 -15.62 -2.16 -6.54
C LEU A 37 -15.73 -0.70 -6.11
N HIS A 38 -15.87 -0.48 -4.81
CA HIS A 38 -16.00 0.84 -4.20
C HIS A 38 -14.81 1.09 -3.27
N PRO A 39 -13.67 1.63 -3.80
CA PRO A 39 -12.51 1.89 -2.96
C PRO A 39 -12.79 2.99 -1.95
N ASN A 40 -12.25 2.82 -0.74
CA ASN A 40 -12.22 3.86 0.27
C ASN A 40 -11.01 4.75 0.01
N LEU A 41 -11.22 6.05 -0.07
CA LEU A 41 -10.17 7.06 -0.24
C LEU A 41 -10.03 7.90 1.01
N GLY A 42 -8.81 8.07 1.48
CA GLY A 42 -8.48 8.96 2.59
C GLY A 42 -7.41 9.97 2.22
N VAL A 43 -7.61 11.22 2.65
CA VAL A 43 -6.59 12.27 2.52
C VAL A 43 -5.82 12.36 3.83
N VAL A 44 -4.52 12.15 3.76
CA VAL A 44 -3.60 12.19 4.89
C VAL A 44 -2.79 13.48 4.84
N ARG A 45 -2.93 14.33 5.85
CA ARG A 45 -2.14 15.58 5.98
C ARG A 45 -0.96 15.36 6.91
N VAL A 46 0.20 15.79 6.44
CA VAL A 46 1.46 15.71 7.19
C VAL A 46 1.85 17.10 7.74
N GLY A 47 1.40 18.14 7.08
CA GLY A 47 1.67 19.53 7.45
C GLY A 47 0.88 20.50 6.56
N PRO A 48 1.11 21.84 6.69
CA PRO A 48 0.49 22.82 5.81
C PRO A 48 0.80 22.51 4.34
N GLU A 49 -0.23 22.40 3.52
CA GLU A 49 -0.11 22.09 2.08
C GLU A 49 0.62 20.77 1.75
N GLN A 50 0.81 19.92 2.75
CA GLN A 50 1.49 18.63 2.61
C GLN A 50 0.51 17.50 2.89
N SER A 51 0.10 16.81 1.84
CA SER A 51 -0.84 15.69 1.94
C SER A 51 -0.59 14.64 0.86
N PHE A 52 -1.13 13.46 1.07
CA PHE A 52 -1.20 12.40 0.07
C PHE A 52 -2.53 11.65 0.20
N VAL A 53 -2.90 10.92 -0.84
CA VAL A 53 -4.15 10.15 -0.90
C VAL A 53 -3.84 8.66 -0.78
N VAL A 54 -4.57 7.99 0.10
CA VAL A 54 -4.52 6.53 0.31
C VAL A 54 -5.80 5.92 -0.20
N ALA A 55 -5.70 4.82 -0.92
CA ALA A 55 -6.83 4.02 -1.35
C ALA A 55 -6.78 2.61 -0.76
N ASP A 56 -7.89 2.18 -0.17
CA ASP A 56 -8.15 0.78 0.14
C ASP A 56 -9.09 0.21 -0.92
N VAL A 57 -8.73 -0.93 -1.46
CA VAL A 57 -9.53 -1.65 -2.44
C VAL A 57 -10.02 -2.94 -1.86
N PRO A 58 -11.27 -2.96 -1.37
CA PRO A 58 -11.87 -4.20 -0.89
C PRO A 58 -12.00 -5.20 -2.05
N GLY A 59 -11.73 -6.46 -1.78
CA GLY A 59 -11.93 -7.56 -2.72
C GLY A 59 -10.89 -7.67 -3.85
N LEU A 60 -9.79 -6.92 -3.81
CA LEU A 60 -8.75 -7.00 -4.84
C LEU A 60 -8.19 -8.41 -4.99
N ILE A 61 -8.14 -9.17 -3.93
CA ILE A 61 -7.49 -10.49 -3.87
C ILE A 61 -8.51 -11.63 -3.78
N GLU A 62 -9.70 -11.39 -3.26
CA GLU A 62 -10.73 -12.42 -3.08
C GLU A 62 -11.45 -12.85 -4.37
N GLY A 63 -11.34 -12.13 -5.45
CA GLY A 63 -12.03 -12.42 -6.71
C GLY A 63 -11.15 -12.39 -7.94
N ALA A 64 -9.84 -12.23 -7.79
CA ALA A 64 -8.92 -12.11 -8.92
C ALA A 64 -8.82 -13.38 -9.76
N SER A 65 -9.09 -14.55 -9.16
CA SER A 65 -9.08 -15.85 -9.86
C SER A 65 -10.35 -16.15 -10.65
N ASP A 66 -11.46 -15.46 -10.40
CA ASP A 66 -12.76 -15.81 -10.96
C ASP A 66 -13.14 -15.07 -12.26
N GLY A 67 -12.18 -14.44 -12.92
CA GLY A 67 -12.31 -14.01 -14.33
C GLY A 67 -13.32 -12.91 -14.63
N ALA A 68 -13.81 -12.20 -13.63
CA ALA A 68 -14.66 -11.05 -13.86
C ALA A 68 -13.83 -9.86 -14.38
N GLY A 69 -13.94 -9.57 -15.67
CA GLY A 69 -13.16 -8.55 -16.39
C GLY A 69 -13.21 -7.10 -15.89
N LEU A 70 -13.89 -6.86 -14.78
CA LEU A 70 -14.01 -5.56 -14.10
C LEU A 70 -12.77 -5.19 -13.27
N GLY A 71 -11.96 -6.17 -12.86
CA GLY A 71 -10.73 -5.94 -12.11
C GLY A 71 -9.63 -5.21 -12.91
N HIS A 72 -9.56 -5.42 -14.21
CA HIS A 72 -8.49 -4.87 -15.05
C HIS A 72 -8.46 -3.34 -15.13
N LEU A 73 -9.62 -2.69 -15.22
CA LEU A 73 -9.67 -1.22 -15.26
C LEU A 73 -9.27 -0.60 -13.93
N PHE A 74 -9.70 -1.22 -12.84
CA PHE A 74 -9.35 -0.74 -11.50
C PHE A 74 -7.86 -0.94 -11.20
N LEU A 75 -7.27 -2.06 -11.62
CA LEU A 75 -5.84 -2.32 -11.47
C LEU A 75 -4.97 -1.34 -12.26
N ARG A 76 -5.45 -0.87 -13.42
CA ARG A 76 -4.77 0.22 -14.13
C ARG A 76 -4.70 1.50 -13.29
N HIS A 77 -5.69 1.78 -12.47
CA HIS A 77 -5.65 2.91 -11.55
C HIS A 77 -4.68 2.68 -10.38
N LEU A 78 -4.60 1.45 -9.86
CA LEU A 78 -3.59 1.08 -8.86
C LEU A 78 -2.18 1.10 -9.43
N GLN A 79 -1.99 0.78 -10.70
CA GLN A 79 -0.69 0.92 -11.38
C GLN A 79 -0.15 2.34 -11.34
N ARG A 80 -1.01 3.34 -11.18
CA ARG A 80 -0.63 4.75 -11.06
C ARG A 80 -0.32 5.19 -9.62
N THR A 81 -0.50 4.33 -8.65
CA THR A 81 -0.04 4.60 -7.28
C THR A 81 1.49 4.58 -7.24
N ARG A 82 2.07 5.33 -6.32
CA ARG A 82 3.54 5.42 -6.18
C ARG A 82 4.09 4.36 -5.25
N LEU A 83 3.28 3.91 -4.32
CA LEU A 83 3.66 2.99 -3.25
C LEU A 83 2.50 2.07 -2.91
N LEU A 84 2.80 0.80 -2.64
CA LEU A 84 1.87 -0.15 -2.04
C LEU A 84 2.27 -0.42 -0.60
N LEU A 85 1.28 -0.44 0.29
CA LEU A 85 1.45 -0.89 1.67
C LEU A 85 0.81 -2.26 1.81
N HIS A 86 1.59 -3.24 2.18
CA HIS A 86 1.11 -4.58 2.48
C HIS A 86 0.80 -4.66 3.97
N ILE A 87 -0.50 -4.60 4.29
CA ILE A 87 -1.00 -4.62 5.66
C ILE A 87 -1.19 -6.07 6.10
N ILE A 88 -0.54 -6.43 7.18
CA ILE A 88 -0.56 -7.76 7.77
C ILE A 88 -1.36 -7.75 9.05
N ASP A 89 -2.30 -8.69 9.20
CA ASP A 89 -2.86 -9.04 10.51
C ASP A 89 -1.80 -9.80 11.29
N PHE A 90 -1.11 -9.10 12.17
CA PHE A 90 0.03 -9.65 12.92
C PHE A 90 -0.40 -10.45 14.15
N ALA A 91 -1.66 -10.34 14.55
CA ALA A 91 -2.26 -11.06 15.65
C ALA A 91 -3.65 -11.60 15.26
N PRO A 92 -3.72 -12.57 14.34
CA PRO A 92 -5.00 -13.13 13.93
C PRO A 92 -5.70 -13.80 15.12
N PHE A 93 -7.02 -13.65 15.18
CA PHE A 93 -7.82 -14.22 16.26
C PHE A 93 -7.77 -15.75 16.26
N ASP A 94 -7.75 -16.36 15.08
CA ASP A 94 -7.56 -17.80 14.91
C ASP A 94 -6.07 -18.14 14.89
N GLU A 95 -5.61 -18.81 15.91
CA GLU A 95 -4.20 -19.23 16.05
C GLU A 95 -3.74 -20.21 14.95
N ALA A 96 -4.67 -20.87 14.26
CA ALA A 96 -4.36 -21.71 13.11
C ALA A 96 -3.96 -20.91 11.86
N VAL A 97 -4.26 -19.61 11.83
CA VAL A 97 -3.91 -18.72 10.73
C VAL A 97 -2.45 -18.27 10.85
N ASP A 98 -1.65 -18.59 9.86
CA ASP A 98 -0.26 -18.13 9.78
C ASP A 98 -0.17 -16.82 8.99
N PRO A 99 0.19 -15.69 9.62
CA PRO A 99 0.35 -14.41 8.93
C PRO A 99 1.34 -14.45 7.77
N VAL A 100 2.39 -15.23 7.88
CA VAL A 100 3.39 -15.39 6.80
C VAL A 100 2.78 -16.10 5.58
N ALA A 101 2.00 -17.15 5.81
CA ALA A 101 1.30 -17.86 4.72
C ALA A 101 0.31 -16.94 4.00
N GLN A 102 -0.45 -16.14 4.74
CA GLN A 102 -1.35 -15.15 4.16
C GLN A 102 -0.60 -14.08 3.35
N ALA A 103 0.49 -13.57 3.88
CA ALA A 103 1.31 -12.58 3.17
C ALA A 103 1.87 -13.14 1.84
N LYS A 104 2.36 -14.37 1.85
CA LYS A 104 2.84 -15.06 0.64
C LYS A 104 1.72 -15.28 -0.38
N ALA A 105 0.53 -15.64 0.08
CA ALA A 105 -0.63 -15.83 -0.79
C ALA A 105 -0.99 -14.54 -1.53
N ILE A 106 -1.03 -13.41 -0.83
CA ILE A 106 -1.30 -12.09 -1.41
C ILE A 106 -0.26 -11.70 -2.46
N VAL A 107 1.02 -11.86 -2.15
CA VAL A 107 2.10 -11.58 -3.11
C VAL A 107 2.01 -12.49 -4.33
N GLY A 108 1.68 -13.77 -4.12
CA GLY A 108 1.46 -14.74 -5.21
C GLY A 108 0.30 -14.36 -6.13
N GLU A 109 -0.82 -13.95 -5.58
CA GLU A 109 -1.97 -13.47 -6.34
C GLU A 109 -1.64 -12.19 -7.11
N LEU A 110 -0.96 -11.24 -6.47
CA LEU A 110 -0.53 -10.00 -7.12
C LEU A 110 0.38 -10.27 -8.32
N LYS A 111 1.31 -11.22 -8.18
CA LYS A 111 2.22 -11.62 -9.26
C LYS A 111 1.50 -12.26 -10.44
N LYS A 112 0.53 -13.13 -10.15
CA LYS A 112 -0.28 -13.78 -11.20
C LYS A 112 -1.15 -12.79 -11.95
N TYR A 113 -1.66 -11.79 -11.22
CA TYR A 113 -2.66 -10.89 -11.72
C TYR A 113 -2.08 -9.74 -12.53
N ASP A 114 -1.02 -9.10 -12.04
CA ASP A 114 -0.44 -7.93 -12.69
C ASP A 114 1.04 -7.76 -12.30
N LYS A 115 1.91 -7.97 -13.29
CA LYS A 115 3.36 -7.83 -13.08
C LYS A 115 3.75 -6.39 -12.73
N ALA A 116 3.09 -5.39 -13.32
CA ALA A 116 3.42 -3.99 -13.07
C ALA A 116 3.11 -3.59 -11.62
N LEU A 117 2.02 -4.10 -11.04
CA LEU A 117 1.73 -3.94 -9.62
C LEU A 117 2.69 -4.72 -8.73
N TYR A 118 3.05 -5.93 -9.11
CA TYR A 118 4.01 -6.73 -8.37
C TYR A 118 5.38 -6.06 -8.28
N ASP A 119 5.81 -5.41 -9.35
CA ASP A 119 7.11 -4.72 -9.44
C ASP A 119 7.15 -3.37 -8.72
N LYS A 120 6.00 -2.83 -8.29
CA LYS A 120 5.95 -1.56 -7.53
C LYS A 120 6.65 -1.66 -6.18
N PRO A 121 7.17 -0.54 -5.67
CA PRO A 121 7.62 -0.46 -4.28
C PRO A 121 6.49 -0.92 -3.34
N ARG A 122 6.80 -1.86 -2.48
CA ARG A 122 5.86 -2.43 -1.52
C ARG A 122 6.49 -2.47 -0.14
N TRP A 123 5.89 -1.75 0.80
CA TRP A 123 6.33 -1.72 2.19
C TRP A 123 5.48 -2.63 3.04
N LEU A 124 6.11 -3.26 4.02
CA LEU A 124 5.45 -4.17 4.95
C LEU A 124 4.96 -3.39 6.16
N VAL A 125 3.69 -3.54 6.49
CA VAL A 125 3.06 -2.93 7.65
C VAL A 125 2.44 -4.02 8.51
N LEU A 126 3.06 -4.29 9.67
CA LEU A 126 2.58 -5.25 10.66
C LEU A 126 1.58 -4.53 11.57
N ASN A 127 0.30 -4.84 11.40
CA ASN A 127 -0.79 -4.21 12.13
C ASN A 127 -1.28 -5.07 13.30
N LYS A 128 -2.04 -4.46 14.19
CA LYS A 128 -2.59 -5.05 15.42
C LYS A 128 -1.52 -5.33 16.49
N LEU A 129 -0.52 -4.48 16.55
CA LEU A 129 0.56 -4.57 17.53
C LEU A 129 0.06 -4.50 18.98
N ASP A 130 -1.06 -3.81 19.22
CA ASP A 130 -1.75 -3.72 20.49
C ASP A 130 -2.20 -5.08 21.04
N MET A 131 -2.40 -6.07 20.18
CA MET A 131 -2.79 -7.43 20.55
C MET A 131 -1.60 -8.36 20.78
N VAL A 132 -0.37 -7.90 20.56
CA VAL A 132 0.86 -8.68 20.78
C VAL A 132 1.51 -8.22 22.08
N PRO A 133 1.78 -9.13 23.03
CA PRO A 133 2.52 -8.79 24.25
C PRO A 133 3.85 -8.10 23.93
N ALA A 134 4.16 -7.02 24.64
CA ALA A 134 5.33 -6.17 24.32
C ALA A 134 6.65 -6.99 24.33
N GLU A 135 6.79 -7.93 25.24
CA GLU A 135 7.95 -8.81 25.37
C GLU A 135 8.11 -9.80 24.19
N GLU A 136 7.04 -10.07 23.44
CA GLU A 136 7.06 -11.00 22.30
C GLU A 136 7.23 -10.30 20.96
N ARG A 137 7.00 -8.99 20.88
CA ARG A 137 6.94 -8.23 19.62
C ARG A 137 8.22 -8.38 18.79
N GLU A 138 9.37 -8.16 19.40
CA GLU A 138 10.65 -8.21 18.69
C GLU A 138 10.93 -9.59 18.09
N ALA A 139 10.72 -10.65 18.86
CA ALA A 139 10.92 -12.01 18.40
C ALA A 139 9.98 -12.41 17.28
N ARG A 140 8.69 -12.04 17.39
CA ARG A 140 7.68 -12.32 16.36
C ARG A 140 7.96 -11.56 15.07
N VAL A 141 8.39 -10.30 15.15
CA VAL A 141 8.76 -9.49 13.98
C VAL A 141 9.96 -10.10 13.26
N LYS A 142 11.00 -10.47 13.98
CA LYS A 142 12.19 -11.14 13.41
C LYS A 142 11.83 -12.46 12.74
N ASP A 143 11.00 -13.28 13.36
CA ASP A 143 10.52 -14.53 12.78
C ASP A 143 9.73 -14.31 11.49
N PHE A 144 8.80 -13.35 11.50
CA PHE A 144 8.02 -13.00 10.34
C PHE A 144 8.91 -12.57 9.16
N ILE A 145 9.81 -11.63 9.38
CA ILE A 145 10.72 -11.10 8.34
C ILE A 145 11.58 -12.22 7.76
N LYS A 146 12.12 -13.08 8.62
CA LYS A 146 12.94 -14.21 8.19
C LYS A 146 12.16 -15.21 7.34
N ARG A 147 10.98 -15.60 7.77
CA ARG A 147 10.12 -16.57 7.06
C ARG A 147 9.53 -16.01 5.76
N PHE A 148 9.18 -14.74 5.77
CA PHE A 148 8.67 -14.02 4.59
C PHE A 148 9.80 -13.63 3.62
N LYS A 149 11.05 -13.67 4.06
CA LYS A 149 12.25 -13.29 3.30
C LYS A 149 12.17 -11.86 2.76
N TYR A 150 11.61 -10.97 3.55
CA TYR A 150 11.44 -9.57 3.17
C TYR A 150 12.68 -8.74 3.50
N LYS A 151 13.06 -7.85 2.58
CA LYS A 151 14.27 -7.01 2.70
C LYS A 151 14.00 -5.51 2.64
N GLY A 152 12.75 -5.11 2.51
CA GLY A 152 12.35 -3.71 2.40
C GLY A 152 12.02 -3.06 3.75
N PRO A 153 11.47 -1.85 3.73
CA PRO A 153 10.99 -1.16 4.92
C PRO A 153 9.87 -1.93 5.63
N VAL A 154 9.96 -1.99 6.96
CA VAL A 154 8.98 -2.64 7.83
C VAL A 154 8.48 -1.64 8.86
N PHE A 155 7.17 -1.56 9.03
CA PHE A 155 6.52 -0.71 10.02
C PHE A 155 5.66 -1.57 10.94
N GLU A 156 5.75 -1.30 12.23
CA GLU A 156 4.97 -1.95 13.27
C GLU A 156 3.95 -0.93 13.77
N ILE A 157 2.67 -1.25 13.63
CA ILE A 157 1.60 -0.32 13.98
C ILE A 157 0.43 -1.00 14.71
N SER A 158 -0.34 -0.19 15.40
CA SER A 158 -1.74 -0.47 15.72
C SER A 158 -2.61 0.61 15.08
N ALA A 159 -3.37 0.26 14.06
CA ALA A 159 -4.33 1.18 13.47
C ALA A 159 -5.42 1.59 14.48
N LEU A 160 -5.78 0.70 15.39
CA LEU A 160 -6.79 0.94 16.41
C LEU A 160 -6.34 1.99 17.43
N THR A 161 -5.11 1.86 17.97
CA THR A 161 -4.55 2.78 19.00
C THR A 161 -3.76 3.94 18.40
N ARG A 162 -3.48 3.89 17.08
CA ARG A 162 -2.62 4.82 16.33
C ARG A 162 -1.12 4.71 16.67
N GLU A 163 -0.72 3.73 17.47
CA GLU A 163 0.69 3.47 17.75
C GLU A 163 1.44 3.20 16.44
N GLY A 164 2.59 3.87 16.23
CA GLY A 164 3.43 3.70 15.06
C GLY A 164 2.90 4.33 13.76
N CYS A 165 1.68 4.88 13.74
CA CYS A 165 1.10 5.46 12.53
C CYS A 165 1.77 6.78 12.11
N GLU A 166 2.18 7.62 13.05
CA GLU A 166 2.81 8.91 12.70
C GLU A 166 4.17 8.75 12.00
N PRO A 167 5.10 7.92 12.46
CA PRO A 167 6.33 7.61 11.71
C PRO A 167 6.06 7.04 10.32
N LEU A 168 5.06 6.15 10.18
CA LEU A 168 4.65 5.60 8.90
C LEU A 168 4.21 6.70 7.93
N ILE A 169 3.31 7.58 8.35
CA ILE A 169 2.80 8.68 7.55
C ILE A 169 3.93 9.61 7.07
N LYS A 170 4.83 10.00 7.96
CA LYS A 170 5.96 10.86 7.63
C LYS A 170 6.90 10.21 6.62
N THR A 171 7.19 8.94 6.80
CA THR A 171 8.08 8.20 5.89
C THR A 171 7.45 8.02 4.51
N ILE A 172 6.15 7.74 4.45
CA ILE A 172 5.40 7.69 3.18
C ILE A 172 5.49 9.02 2.45
N PHE A 173 5.21 10.12 3.15
CA PHE A 173 5.22 11.44 2.52
C PHE A 173 6.60 11.79 1.96
N GLN A 174 7.67 11.52 2.69
CA GLN A 174 9.04 11.74 2.23
C GLN A 174 9.35 10.92 0.98
N HIS A 175 8.92 9.68 0.93
CA HIS A 175 9.10 8.80 -0.23
C HIS A 175 8.37 9.33 -1.47
N ILE A 176 7.10 9.72 -1.32
CA ILE A 176 6.29 10.29 -2.41
C ILE A 176 6.93 11.58 -2.93
N LYS A 177 7.36 12.46 -2.02
CA LYS A 177 8.00 13.72 -2.39
C LYS A 177 9.30 13.50 -3.16
N ALA A 178 10.13 12.56 -2.73
CA ALA A 178 11.37 12.21 -3.42
C ALA A 178 11.11 11.72 -4.86
N GLN A 179 10.09 10.88 -5.06
CA GLN A 179 9.71 10.42 -6.39
C GLN A 179 9.20 11.56 -7.27
N GLN A 180 8.40 12.48 -6.72
CA GLN A 180 7.90 13.65 -7.47
C GLN A 180 9.03 14.57 -7.94
N VAL A 181 10.05 14.75 -7.12
CA VAL A 181 11.25 15.55 -7.48
C VAL A 181 11.99 14.89 -8.63
N GLN A 182 12.20 13.57 -8.58
CA GLN A 182 12.86 12.84 -9.66
C GLN A 182 12.11 12.92 -11.00
N GLU A 183 10.78 12.92 -10.97
CA GLU A 183 9.94 13.05 -12.17
C GLU A 183 9.98 14.47 -12.76
N GLN A 184 10.30 15.48 -11.96
CA GLN A 184 10.37 16.89 -12.37
C GLN A 184 11.79 17.32 -12.80
N GLU A 185 12.81 16.54 -12.53
CA GLU A 185 14.14 16.83 -13.04
C GLU A 185 14.11 16.74 -14.57
N PRO A 186 14.44 17.83 -15.28
CA PRO A 186 14.51 17.80 -16.73
C PRO A 186 15.58 16.76 -17.14
N VAL A 187 15.19 15.86 -18.02
CA VAL A 187 16.17 14.99 -18.68
C VAL A 187 17.18 15.92 -19.35
N TYR A 188 18.41 16.00 -18.83
CA TYR A 188 19.45 16.74 -19.47
C TYR A 188 19.72 16.09 -20.84
N VAL A 189 19.15 16.68 -21.87
CA VAL A 189 19.48 16.31 -23.26
C VAL A 189 20.76 17.06 -23.58
N ASP A 190 21.86 16.33 -23.72
CA ASP A 190 23.13 16.91 -24.18
C ASP A 190 22.87 17.65 -25.50
N PRO A 191 23.18 18.96 -25.57
CA PRO A 191 22.91 19.76 -26.77
C PRO A 191 23.54 19.20 -28.06
N ARG A 192 24.52 18.31 -27.94
CA ARG A 192 25.17 17.66 -29.08
C ARG A 192 24.32 16.60 -29.76
N PHE A 193 23.26 16.15 -29.13
CA PHE A 193 22.34 15.14 -29.64
C PHE A 193 20.91 15.68 -29.96
N VAL A 194 20.76 17.00 -29.98
CA VAL A 194 19.54 17.61 -30.49
C VAL A 194 19.63 17.62 -32.02
N GLU A 195 18.92 16.72 -32.67
CA GLU A 195 18.76 16.77 -34.14
C GLU A 195 18.04 18.08 -34.49
N GLU A 196 18.68 18.91 -35.32
CA GLU A 196 18.01 20.08 -35.90
C GLU A 196 16.86 19.59 -36.79
N PRO A 197 15.68 20.23 -36.72
CA PRO A 197 14.58 19.88 -37.62
C PRO A 197 15.05 20.10 -39.06
N PRO A 198 14.69 19.21 -39.99
CA PRO A 198 15.04 19.37 -41.41
C PRO A 198 14.49 20.66 -41.99
N PRO A 199 15.19 21.27 -42.96
CA PRO A 199 14.84 22.56 -43.54
C PRO A 199 13.48 22.58 -44.27
#